data_98eefe5e749342afa013f225200aee1f
#
_entry.id   98eefe5e749342afa013f225200aee1f
#
_cell.length_a   1.000
_cell.length_b   1.000
_cell.length_c   1.000
_cell.angle_alpha   90.00
_cell.angle_beta   90.00
_cell.angle_gamma   90.00
#
_symmetry.space_group_name_H-M   'P 1'
#
loop_
_entity.id
_entity.type
_entity.pdbx_description
1 polymer ?
#
loop_
_entity_poly.entity_id
_entity_poly.type
_entity_poly.pdbx_seq_one_letter_code
_entity_poly.pdbx_strand_id
1 'polypeptide(L)'
;MMDEELTGYKLSRMAKLVAWQKEHISDKQMTLILAFLIGLLASVAGFFLHAIVHEIQYLLTSGFEQGTYNLLFLLFPIVGIYLTSLFIKYVVRDNISHGITRVLYAISTKNSRLKGHNCWSSVVASGITIGFGGSVGAEAPIVLTGSAIGSNLGQIFRMDKKTMMLLVGCGASAAIAGVFKAPIAGLVFTLEVLMVDLSMASLLPILISCVTATCFTYIFSGDRSLFDFTLTNPWELDRTPACILLGVFCGLVSLYFMRTMSICEGFFGKLSQYPYAKLLFGGLILSTLIFFFPSLYGEGYSAVNILLKGSNEAEWGQVMNRSLFSGQDNLLIFYIALVTFTKVFATSATNGSGGCGGTFAPSLFIGGFAGFLFARLWNVYQVGVHVPEQNFALMGMAGLITGVMHAPLTGIFLIAELTGGYQLFMPLMIVCISSLLTISIFESHSIYALRLAREGKLLTHHVDRSALTLMSMQSMVEKDYHPISPDLSMSKLVSEISRSNNNFVPVLDDAGVLKGVIDITRLRHIIFRTELYNHFKVSQLMIQPSATLGENERMDEVMDKFDKTDAAQLPVVDVNGVLKGYISRTKIYEVYRKIVADMSAE
;
A
#
# COMPACT_ATOMS: atom_id res chain seq x y z
N MET A 1 7.98 44.52 28.87
CA MET A 1 8.07 45.65 27.94
C MET A 1 9.44 45.70 27.25
N MET A 2 10.05 44.55 27.01
CA MET A 2 11.38 44.42 26.36
C MET A 2 11.44 43.30 25.32
N ASP A 3 10.29 42.67 24.97
CA ASP A 3 10.19 41.59 23.97
C ASP A 3 9.33 41.93 22.73
N GLU A 4 8.94 43.22 22.56
CA GLU A 4 8.05 43.62 21.45
C GLU A 4 8.76 44.24 20.24
N GLU A 5 10.07 44.47 20.29
CA GLU A 5 10.77 45.22 19.22
C GLU A 5 11.59 44.36 18.24
N LEU A 6 11.61 43.01 18.35
CA LEU A 6 12.44 42.18 17.49
C LEU A 6 11.70 41.35 16.41
N THR A 7 10.38 41.52 16.23
CA THR A 7 9.66 40.78 15.17
C THR A 7 8.72 41.69 14.36
N GLY A 8 9.28 42.58 13.53
CA GLY A 8 8.57 43.35 12.54
C GLY A 8 7.95 42.53 11.37
N TYR A 9 7.80 41.22 11.51
CA TYR A 9 7.05 40.38 10.56
C TYR A 9 5.61 40.23 11.05
N LYS A 10 4.65 40.80 10.33
CA LYS A 10 3.22 40.50 10.52
C LYS A 10 3.03 39.01 10.36
N LEU A 11 2.97 38.26 11.47
CA LEU A 11 2.58 36.86 11.49
C LEU A 11 1.29 36.66 10.70
N SER A 12 1.26 35.75 9.74
CA SER A 12 0.06 35.43 8.99
C SER A 12 -1.07 35.04 9.97
N ARG A 13 -2.35 35.31 9.60
CA ARG A 13 -3.49 34.93 10.46
C ARG A 13 -3.41 33.48 10.96
N MET A 14 -2.90 32.57 10.13
CA MET A 14 -2.67 31.18 10.46
C MET A 14 -1.59 30.99 11.55
N ALA A 15 -0.49 31.72 11.48
CA ALA A 15 0.57 31.63 12.49
C ALA A 15 0.09 32.09 13.87
N LYS A 16 -0.77 33.12 13.93
CA LYS A 16 -1.41 33.57 15.17
C LYS A 16 -2.35 32.52 15.73
N LEU A 17 -3.13 31.84 14.88
CA LEU A 17 -4.05 30.78 15.28
C LEU A 17 -3.29 29.56 15.83
N VAL A 18 -2.19 29.16 15.20
CA VAL A 18 -1.33 28.07 15.68
C VAL A 18 -0.65 28.43 17.01
N ALA A 19 -0.20 29.68 17.19
CA ALA A 19 0.37 30.14 18.46
C ALA A 19 -0.68 30.11 19.59
N TRP A 20 -1.88 30.68 19.34
CA TRP A 20 -2.99 30.64 20.30
C TRP A 20 -3.37 29.22 20.69
N GLN A 21 -3.44 28.30 19.68
CA GLN A 21 -3.76 26.88 19.92
C GLN A 21 -2.75 26.23 20.86
N LYS A 22 -1.43 26.46 20.66
CA LYS A 22 -0.40 25.88 21.51
C LYS A 22 -0.43 26.35 22.96
N GLU A 23 -0.95 27.56 23.21
CA GLU A 23 -1.09 28.10 24.55
C GLU A 23 -2.33 27.58 25.29
N HIS A 24 -3.42 27.24 24.57
CA HIS A 24 -4.73 26.98 25.17
C HIS A 24 -5.20 25.52 25.03
N ILE A 25 -4.67 24.76 24.08
CA ILE A 25 -5.16 23.41 23.75
C ILE A 25 -4.00 22.43 23.81
N SER A 26 -4.12 21.37 24.60
CA SER A 26 -3.11 20.30 24.63
C SER A 26 -3.06 19.53 23.31
N ASP A 27 -1.88 18.98 22.97
CA ASP A 27 -1.69 18.21 21.73
C ASP A 27 -2.68 17.04 21.60
N LYS A 28 -3.04 16.39 22.72
CA LYS A 28 -4.05 15.32 22.74
C LYS A 28 -5.43 15.83 22.36
N GLN A 29 -5.87 16.95 22.93
CA GLN A 29 -7.16 17.56 22.60
C GLN A 29 -7.19 18.03 21.16
N MET A 30 -6.10 18.62 20.67
CA MET A 30 -5.98 19.06 19.29
C MET A 30 -6.07 17.88 18.32
N THR A 31 -5.43 16.74 18.63
CA THR A 31 -5.53 15.53 17.84
C THR A 31 -6.97 15.03 17.70
N LEU A 32 -7.78 15.07 18.78
CA LEU A 32 -9.19 14.68 18.74
C LEU A 32 -10.03 15.65 17.90
N ILE A 33 -9.80 16.96 18.04
CA ILE A 33 -10.47 17.99 17.22
C ILE A 33 -10.14 17.79 15.73
N LEU A 34 -8.86 17.55 15.41
CA LEU A 34 -8.43 17.29 14.05
C LEU A 34 -9.03 15.99 13.52
N ALA A 35 -9.10 14.93 14.31
CA ALA A 35 -9.74 13.67 13.93
C ALA A 35 -11.22 13.87 13.54
N PHE A 36 -11.96 14.66 14.32
CA PHE A 36 -13.35 15.03 14.00
C PHE A 36 -13.44 15.79 12.67
N LEU A 37 -12.61 16.82 12.48
CA LEU A 37 -12.58 17.62 11.25
C LEU A 37 -12.19 16.77 10.03
N ILE A 38 -11.24 15.85 10.19
CA ILE A 38 -10.83 14.93 9.14
C ILE A 38 -11.99 14.02 8.76
N GLY A 39 -12.72 13.47 9.74
CA GLY A 39 -13.90 12.65 9.50
C GLY A 39 -14.96 13.38 8.68
N LEU A 40 -15.27 14.62 9.06
CA LEU A 40 -16.20 15.48 8.34
C LEU A 40 -15.74 15.75 6.89
N LEU A 41 -14.50 16.19 6.69
CA LEU A 41 -13.98 16.53 5.38
C LEU A 41 -13.84 15.30 4.46
N ALA A 42 -13.48 14.14 5.02
CA ALA A 42 -13.39 12.88 4.28
C ALA A 42 -14.79 12.41 3.81
N SER A 43 -15.83 12.54 4.65
CA SER A 43 -17.20 12.20 4.24
C SER A 43 -17.72 13.13 3.13
N VAL A 44 -17.43 14.41 3.20
CA VAL A 44 -17.75 15.39 2.14
C VAL A 44 -17.06 15.02 0.84
N ALA A 45 -15.77 14.65 0.89
CA ALA A 45 -15.03 14.23 -0.31
C ALA A 45 -15.61 12.94 -0.91
N GLY A 46 -16.01 11.97 -0.07
CA GLY A 46 -16.70 10.75 -0.50
C GLY A 46 -18.03 11.04 -1.17
N PHE A 47 -18.85 11.90 -0.58
CA PHE A 47 -20.12 12.34 -1.17
C PHE A 47 -19.91 12.98 -2.55
N PHE A 48 -18.94 13.88 -2.70
CA PHE A 48 -18.63 14.49 -4.01
C PHE A 48 -18.15 13.45 -5.02
N LEU A 49 -17.35 12.46 -4.62
CA LEU A 49 -16.91 11.40 -5.52
C LEU A 49 -18.11 10.61 -6.07
N HIS A 50 -19.00 10.15 -5.19
CA HIS A 50 -20.20 9.42 -5.62
C HIS A 50 -21.14 10.29 -6.46
N ALA A 51 -21.30 11.57 -6.11
CA ALA A 51 -22.11 12.51 -6.90
C ALA A 51 -21.56 12.67 -8.33
N ILE A 52 -20.23 12.86 -8.47
CA ILE A 52 -19.58 12.98 -9.79
C ILE A 52 -19.80 11.70 -10.61
N VAL A 53 -19.58 10.54 -10.01
CA VAL A 53 -19.78 9.24 -10.69
C VAL A 53 -21.23 9.09 -11.15
N HIS A 54 -22.17 9.34 -10.25
CA HIS A 54 -23.61 9.21 -10.52
C HIS A 54 -24.07 10.16 -11.62
N GLU A 55 -23.70 11.44 -11.57
CA GLU A 55 -24.09 12.44 -12.57
C GLU A 55 -23.52 12.11 -13.95
N ILE A 56 -22.25 11.70 -14.02
CA ILE A 56 -21.67 11.29 -15.31
C ILE A 56 -22.38 10.06 -15.85
N GLN A 57 -22.62 9.04 -15.04
CA GLN A 57 -23.34 7.84 -15.46
C GLN A 57 -24.76 8.16 -15.89
N TYR A 58 -25.48 9.01 -15.16
CA TYR A 58 -26.82 9.45 -15.51
C TYR A 58 -26.83 10.19 -16.84
N LEU A 59 -25.94 11.13 -17.06
CA LEU A 59 -25.82 11.87 -18.33
C LEU A 59 -25.53 10.93 -19.52
N LEU A 60 -24.69 9.91 -19.30
CA LEU A 60 -24.31 8.98 -20.36
C LEU A 60 -25.38 7.91 -20.66
N THR A 61 -26.24 7.61 -19.69
CA THR A 61 -27.22 6.49 -19.80
C THR A 61 -28.70 6.93 -19.90
N SER A 62 -29.05 8.17 -19.51
CA SER A 62 -30.43 8.65 -19.40
C SER A 62 -31.17 8.77 -20.72
N GLY A 63 -30.47 8.76 -21.87
CA GLY A 63 -31.07 8.87 -23.20
C GLY A 63 -31.33 7.53 -23.92
N PHE A 64 -31.09 6.39 -23.26
CA PHE A 64 -31.14 5.08 -23.91
C PHE A 64 -32.22 4.19 -23.32
N GLU A 65 -33.04 3.58 -24.22
CA GLU A 65 -34.05 2.60 -23.82
C GLU A 65 -33.42 1.37 -23.17
N GLN A 66 -34.06 0.88 -22.11
CA GLN A 66 -33.63 -0.35 -21.43
C GLN A 66 -33.85 -1.54 -22.38
N GLY A 67 -32.75 -2.17 -22.80
CA GLY A 67 -32.81 -3.41 -23.62
C GLY A 67 -32.13 -3.38 -24.97
N THR A 68 -31.71 -2.21 -25.47
CA THR A 68 -30.97 -2.11 -26.75
C THR A 68 -29.46 -2.18 -26.55
N TYR A 69 -28.76 -2.84 -27.48
CA TYR A 69 -27.28 -2.82 -27.52
C TYR A 69 -26.82 -1.39 -27.83
N ASN A 70 -26.13 -0.79 -26.88
CA ASN A 70 -25.59 0.54 -27.06
C ASN A 70 -24.13 0.49 -27.47
N LEU A 71 -23.85 0.69 -28.76
CA LEU A 71 -22.48 0.75 -29.28
C LEU A 71 -21.63 1.87 -28.64
N LEU A 72 -22.27 2.88 -28.01
CA LEU A 72 -21.56 3.93 -27.27
C LEU A 72 -20.82 3.41 -26.03
N PHE A 73 -21.20 2.26 -25.46
CA PHE A 73 -20.42 1.58 -24.44
C PHE A 73 -19.00 1.21 -24.89
N LEU A 74 -18.76 1.11 -26.19
CA LEU A 74 -17.43 0.95 -26.77
C LEU A 74 -16.60 2.24 -26.72
N LEU A 75 -17.26 3.40 -26.74
CA LEU A 75 -16.59 4.69 -26.80
C LEU A 75 -16.36 5.31 -25.40
N PHE A 76 -17.33 5.20 -24.51
CA PHE A 76 -17.32 5.86 -23.22
C PHE A 76 -16.06 5.57 -22.39
N PRO A 77 -15.59 4.31 -22.22
CA PRO A 77 -14.39 4.05 -21.41
C PRO A 77 -13.12 4.67 -22.01
N ILE A 78 -13.00 4.69 -23.34
CA ILE A 78 -11.86 5.32 -24.04
C ILE A 78 -11.85 6.82 -23.77
N VAL A 79 -13.02 7.48 -23.92
CA VAL A 79 -13.16 8.92 -23.65
C VAL A 79 -12.86 9.24 -22.19
N GLY A 80 -13.37 8.44 -21.24
CA GLY A 80 -13.14 8.62 -19.82
C GLY A 80 -11.66 8.53 -19.45
N ILE A 81 -10.95 7.51 -19.93
CA ILE A 81 -9.51 7.35 -19.70
C ILE A 81 -8.75 8.52 -20.34
N TYR A 82 -9.13 8.95 -21.53
CA TYR A 82 -8.51 10.09 -22.21
C TYR A 82 -8.67 11.38 -21.41
N LEU A 83 -9.89 11.71 -20.96
CA LEU A 83 -10.18 12.89 -20.14
C LEU A 83 -9.41 12.85 -18.81
N THR A 84 -9.39 11.69 -18.15
CA THR A 84 -8.61 11.49 -16.91
C THR A 84 -7.12 11.71 -17.17
N SER A 85 -6.58 11.16 -18.25
CA SER A 85 -5.16 11.34 -18.61
C SER A 85 -4.82 12.81 -18.91
N LEU A 86 -5.70 13.54 -19.60
CA LEU A 86 -5.55 14.98 -19.83
C LEU A 86 -5.58 15.75 -18.50
N PHE A 87 -6.56 15.46 -17.64
CA PHE A 87 -6.68 16.08 -16.32
C PHE A 87 -5.41 15.88 -15.49
N ILE A 88 -4.89 14.65 -15.42
CA ILE A 88 -3.65 14.35 -14.70
C ILE A 88 -2.47 15.11 -15.30
N LYS A 89 -2.33 15.11 -16.64
CA LYS A 89 -1.19 15.70 -17.34
C LYS A 89 -1.14 17.23 -17.22
N TYR A 90 -2.28 17.91 -17.37
CA TYR A 90 -2.31 19.39 -17.47
C TYR A 90 -2.67 20.08 -16.17
N VAL A 91 -3.55 19.49 -15.35
CA VAL A 91 -4.05 20.11 -14.11
C VAL A 91 -3.25 19.62 -12.91
N VAL A 92 -3.15 18.31 -12.71
CA VAL A 92 -2.50 17.75 -11.51
C VAL A 92 -0.98 17.77 -11.60
N ARG A 93 -0.42 17.44 -12.76
CA ARG A 93 1.03 17.40 -13.04
C ARG A 93 1.80 16.51 -12.07
N ASP A 94 1.15 15.50 -11.51
CA ASP A 94 1.74 14.52 -10.60
C ASP A 94 1.08 13.16 -10.84
N ASN A 95 1.78 12.07 -10.49
CA ASN A 95 1.21 10.75 -10.57
C ASN A 95 0.27 10.51 -9.37
N ILE A 96 -1.01 10.25 -9.58
CA ILE A 96 -2.02 9.98 -8.54
C ILE A 96 -2.55 8.53 -8.59
N SER A 97 -1.98 7.68 -9.46
CA SER A 97 -2.34 6.26 -9.53
C SER A 97 -1.94 5.51 -8.25
N HIS A 98 -2.66 4.42 -7.93
CA HIS A 98 -2.38 3.52 -6.80
C HIS A 98 -2.43 4.21 -5.42
N GLY A 99 -3.55 4.88 -5.10
CA GLY A 99 -3.72 5.73 -3.93
C GLY A 99 -3.23 5.13 -2.61
N ILE A 100 -3.63 3.88 -2.24
CA ILE A 100 -3.24 3.23 -0.98
C ILE A 100 -1.72 2.98 -0.93
N THR A 101 -1.10 2.50 -2.02
CA THR A 101 0.36 2.32 -2.09
C THR A 101 1.10 3.64 -1.87
N ARG A 102 0.55 4.77 -2.34
CA ARG A 102 1.14 6.10 -2.09
C ARG A 102 1.04 6.54 -0.65
N VAL A 103 -0.06 6.23 0.02
CA VAL A 103 -0.21 6.48 1.47
C VAL A 103 0.83 5.68 2.24
N LEU A 104 0.96 4.37 1.97
CA LEU A 104 2.00 3.52 2.55
C LEU A 104 3.41 4.07 2.28
N TYR A 105 3.69 4.51 1.06
CA TYR A 105 4.97 5.12 0.72
C TYR A 105 5.23 6.42 1.51
N ALA A 106 4.20 7.27 1.68
CA ALA A 106 4.34 8.50 2.45
C ALA A 106 4.58 8.24 3.94
N ILE A 107 3.92 7.24 4.52
CA ILE A 107 4.13 6.79 5.90
C ILE A 107 5.58 6.28 6.05
N SER A 108 6.02 5.40 5.16
CA SER A 108 7.32 4.73 5.24
C SER A 108 8.52 5.66 4.97
N THR A 109 8.40 6.63 4.04
CA THR A 109 9.59 7.35 3.54
C THR A 109 9.51 8.86 3.66
N LYS A 110 8.32 9.46 3.83
CA LYS A 110 8.12 10.91 3.77
C LYS A 110 7.57 11.52 5.05
N ASN A 111 7.74 10.88 6.18
CA ASN A 111 7.20 11.34 7.46
C ASN A 111 5.69 11.69 7.35
N SER A 112 4.92 10.84 6.69
CA SER A 112 3.47 10.99 6.48
C SER A 112 3.04 12.29 5.76
N ARG A 113 3.93 12.93 4.99
CA ARG A 113 3.63 14.15 4.26
C ARG A 113 3.11 13.86 2.86
N LEU A 114 1.88 14.25 2.61
CA LEU A 114 1.20 14.18 1.31
C LEU A 114 1.02 15.59 0.72
N LYS A 115 1.10 15.69 -0.61
CA LYS A 115 0.92 16.98 -1.31
C LYS A 115 -0.53 17.44 -1.23
N GLY A 116 -0.77 18.76 -1.11
CA GLY A 116 -2.09 19.36 -0.92
C GLY A 116 -3.09 19.08 -2.05
N HIS A 117 -2.63 18.96 -3.30
CA HIS A 117 -3.54 18.64 -4.42
C HIS A 117 -4.23 17.28 -4.27
N ASN A 118 -3.64 16.32 -3.54
CA ASN A 118 -4.26 15.01 -3.32
C ASN A 118 -5.56 15.08 -2.52
N CYS A 119 -5.83 16.20 -1.82
CA CYS A 119 -7.11 16.41 -1.11
C CYS A 119 -8.33 16.48 -2.05
N TRP A 120 -8.16 16.66 -3.36
CA TRP A 120 -9.24 16.76 -4.33
C TRP A 120 -8.96 16.08 -5.67
N SER A 121 -7.69 16.03 -6.10
CA SER A 121 -7.32 15.58 -7.46
C SER A 121 -7.68 14.12 -7.71
N SER A 122 -7.54 13.25 -6.71
CA SER A 122 -7.88 11.83 -6.82
C SER A 122 -9.39 11.61 -6.94
N VAL A 123 -10.20 12.41 -6.25
CA VAL A 123 -11.67 12.38 -6.33
C VAL A 123 -12.13 12.71 -7.75
N VAL A 124 -11.62 13.80 -8.33
CA VAL A 124 -12.01 14.23 -9.68
C VAL A 124 -11.55 13.21 -10.73
N ALA A 125 -10.29 12.78 -10.67
CA ALA A 125 -9.75 11.83 -11.64
C ALA A 125 -10.46 10.48 -11.62
N SER A 126 -10.75 9.94 -10.43
CA SER A 126 -11.47 8.66 -10.31
C SER A 126 -12.96 8.81 -10.65
N GLY A 127 -13.57 9.93 -10.28
CA GLY A 127 -14.96 10.25 -10.65
C GLY A 127 -15.15 10.23 -12.16
N ILE A 128 -14.25 10.86 -12.94
CA ILE A 128 -14.27 10.80 -14.40
C ILE A 128 -14.03 9.35 -14.88
N THR A 129 -13.00 8.67 -14.38
CA THR A 129 -12.68 7.30 -14.82
C THR A 129 -13.85 6.36 -14.62
N ILE A 130 -14.43 6.29 -13.41
CA ILE A 130 -15.52 5.37 -13.04
C ILE A 130 -16.83 5.78 -13.71
N GLY A 131 -17.12 7.08 -13.75
CA GLY A 131 -18.33 7.61 -14.37
C GLY A 131 -18.45 7.24 -15.85
N PHE A 132 -17.34 7.27 -16.58
CA PHE A 132 -17.29 6.82 -17.97
C PHE A 132 -17.14 5.29 -18.15
N GLY A 133 -17.22 4.51 -17.08
CA GLY A 133 -17.21 3.05 -17.12
C GLY A 133 -15.87 2.38 -16.89
N GLY A 134 -14.87 3.11 -16.39
CA GLY A 134 -13.62 2.50 -15.95
C GLY A 134 -13.85 1.43 -14.88
N SER A 135 -13.34 0.23 -15.08
CA SER A 135 -13.60 -0.96 -14.26
C SER A 135 -12.70 -1.02 -13.03
N VAL A 136 -12.82 -0.04 -12.14
CA VAL A 136 -11.99 0.17 -10.96
C VAL A 136 -12.84 0.68 -9.78
N GLY A 137 -12.28 0.70 -8.57
CA GLY A 137 -12.96 1.15 -7.37
C GLY A 137 -12.64 2.59 -6.96
N ALA A 138 -13.58 3.22 -6.28
CA ALA A 138 -13.46 4.57 -5.72
C ALA A 138 -12.66 4.61 -4.41
N GLU A 139 -12.46 3.48 -3.72
CA GLU A 139 -11.94 3.42 -2.36
C GLU A 139 -10.49 3.88 -2.25
N ALA A 140 -9.61 3.42 -3.15
CA ALA A 140 -8.21 3.82 -3.08
C ALA A 140 -8.00 5.32 -3.36
N PRO A 141 -8.67 5.96 -4.34
CA PRO A 141 -8.70 7.40 -4.48
C PRO A 141 -9.21 8.15 -3.26
N ILE A 142 -10.30 7.69 -2.64
CA ILE A 142 -10.85 8.39 -1.47
C ILE A 142 -9.97 8.20 -0.22
N VAL A 143 -9.34 7.04 -0.05
CA VAL A 143 -8.34 6.81 1.00
C VAL A 143 -7.14 7.75 0.84
N LEU A 144 -6.63 7.93 -0.39
CA LEU A 144 -5.58 8.91 -0.64
C LEU A 144 -6.03 10.34 -0.31
N THR A 145 -7.26 10.70 -0.68
CA THR A 145 -7.84 12.01 -0.38
C THR A 145 -8.00 12.25 1.11
N GLY A 146 -8.60 11.32 1.85
CA GLY A 146 -8.74 11.41 3.31
C GLY A 146 -7.39 11.49 4.01
N SER A 147 -6.44 10.63 3.63
CA SER A 147 -5.07 10.65 4.13
C SER A 147 -4.36 11.98 3.85
N ALA A 148 -4.57 12.56 2.65
CA ALA A 148 -4.01 13.87 2.30
C ALA A 148 -4.64 15.00 3.12
N ILE A 149 -5.93 14.95 3.41
CA ILE A 149 -6.61 15.90 4.31
C ILE A 149 -5.97 15.82 5.69
N GLY A 150 -5.82 14.62 6.27
CA GLY A 150 -5.16 14.41 7.56
C GLY A 150 -3.73 14.92 7.58
N SER A 151 -2.93 14.58 6.56
CA SER A 151 -1.57 15.05 6.41
C SER A 151 -1.47 16.58 6.32
N ASN A 152 -2.30 17.23 5.51
CA ASN A 152 -2.23 18.67 5.32
C ASN A 152 -2.72 19.45 6.55
N LEU A 153 -3.76 18.98 7.24
CA LEU A 153 -4.18 19.53 8.53
C LEU A 153 -3.07 19.43 9.57
N GLY A 154 -2.45 18.25 9.71
CA GLY A 154 -1.31 18.06 10.61
C GLY A 154 -0.13 18.98 10.29
N GLN A 155 0.17 19.23 9.00
CA GLN A 155 1.21 20.18 8.59
C GLN A 155 0.86 21.64 8.94
N ILE A 156 -0.41 22.05 8.74
CA ILE A 156 -0.88 23.40 9.08
C ILE A 156 -0.71 23.68 10.57
N PHE A 157 -1.07 22.71 11.43
CA PHE A 157 -0.96 22.84 12.89
C PHE A 157 0.41 22.43 13.45
N ARG A 158 1.38 22.11 12.58
CA ARG A 158 2.76 21.74 12.92
C ARG A 158 2.82 20.61 13.95
N MET A 159 2.02 19.56 13.73
CA MET A 159 2.00 18.39 14.58
C MET A 159 3.30 17.58 14.43
N ASP A 160 3.69 16.86 15.46
CA ASP A 160 4.85 15.98 15.46
C ASP A 160 4.67 14.79 14.51
N LYS A 161 5.75 14.05 14.29
CA LYS A 161 5.82 12.95 13.30
C LYS A 161 4.82 11.84 13.58
N LYS A 162 4.68 11.47 14.86
CA LYS A 162 3.78 10.43 15.33
C LYS A 162 2.31 10.82 15.13
N THR A 163 1.95 12.02 15.56
CA THR A 163 0.61 12.58 15.36
C THR A 163 0.30 12.76 13.86
N MET A 164 1.28 13.13 13.03
CA MET A 164 1.11 13.19 11.57
C MET A 164 0.72 11.83 10.99
N MET A 165 1.39 10.74 11.38
CA MET A 165 1.05 9.39 10.94
C MET A 165 -0.35 9.00 11.39
N LEU A 166 -0.71 9.30 12.64
CA LEU A 166 -2.03 9.06 13.19
C LEU A 166 -3.13 9.83 12.43
N LEU A 167 -2.93 11.11 12.11
CA LEU A 167 -3.89 11.92 11.35
C LEU A 167 -4.06 11.43 9.90
N VAL A 168 -2.99 10.92 9.27
CA VAL A 168 -3.07 10.23 7.98
C VAL A 168 -3.91 8.97 8.10
N GLY A 169 -3.72 8.19 9.16
CA GLY A 169 -4.55 7.03 9.50
C GLY A 169 -6.02 7.42 9.73
N CYS A 170 -6.30 8.48 10.49
CA CYS A 170 -7.65 9.02 10.68
C CYS A 170 -8.33 9.36 9.35
N GLY A 171 -7.57 9.94 8.40
CA GLY A 171 -8.11 10.27 7.08
C GLY A 171 -8.43 9.03 6.24
N ALA A 172 -7.57 8.04 6.27
CA ALA A 172 -7.78 6.77 5.57
C ALA A 172 -8.98 5.99 6.13
N SER A 173 -9.05 5.87 7.46
CA SER A 173 -10.15 5.18 8.14
C SER A 173 -11.49 5.85 7.92
N ALA A 174 -11.53 7.19 8.03
CA ALA A 174 -12.73 7.99 7.75
C ALA A 174 -13.21 7.83 6.30
N ALA A 175 -12.29 7.74 5.35
CA ALA A 175 -12.62 7.52 3.94
C ALA A 175 -13.35 6.19 3.72
N ILE A 176 -12.82 5.09 4.27
CA ILE A 176 -13.44 3.76 4.18
C ILE A 176 -14.76 3.73 4.96
N ALA A 177 -14.75 4.23 6.22
CA ALA A 177 -15.95 4.29 7.07
C ALA A 177 -17.10 5.08 6.42
N GLY A 178 -16.79 6.19 5.75
CA GLY A 178 -17.77 7.02 5.06
C GLY A 178 -18.34 6.35 3.81
N VAL A 179 -17.50 5.78 2.96
CA VAL A 179 -17.96 5.14 1.71
C VAL A 179 -18.86 3.94 1.98
N PHE A 180 -18.47 3.08 2.91
CA PHE A 180 -19.19 1.85 3.22
C PHE A 180 -20.20 1.98 4.36
N LYS A 181 -20.28 3.12 5.07
CA LYS A 181 -21.03 3.30 6.30
C LYS A 181 -20.66 2.28 7.38
N ALA A 182 -19.37 1.92 7.41
CA ALA A 182 -18.82 0.82 8.19
C ALA A 182 -17.66 1.34 9.06
N PRO A 183 -17.94 1.91 10.26
CA PRO A 183 -16.93 2.57 11.09
C PRO A 183 -15.88 1.60 11.65
N ILE A 184 -16.27 0.37 12.03
CA ILE A 184 -15.31 -0.64 12.54
C ILE A 184 -14.42 -1.13 11.41
N ALA A 185 -14.99 -1.39 10.24
CA ALA A 185 -14.19 -1.78 9.07
C ALA A 185 -13.17 -0.71 8.67
N GLY A 186 -13.54 0.58 8.72
CA GLY A 186 -12.61 1.69 8.47
C GLY A 186 -11.46 1.75 9.47
N LEU A 187 -11.75 1.56 10.76
CA LEU A 187 -10.74 1.50 11.81
C LEU A 187 -9.77 0.34 11.56
N VAL A 188 -10.31 -0.86 11.37
CA VAL A 188 -9.50 -2.08 11.18
C VAL A 188 -8.69 -2.06 9.88
N PHE A 189 -9.25 -1.49 8.79
CA PHE A 189 -8.53 -1.26 7.53
C PHE A 189 -7.24 -0.47 7.75
N THR A 190 -7.29 0.57 8.56
CA THR A 190 -6.11 1.40 8.84
C THR A 190 -5.03 0.62 9.59
N LEU A 191 -5.43 -0.25 10.50
CA LEU A 191 -4.50 -1.08 11.26
C LEU A 191 -3.86 -2.17 10.40
N GLU A 192 -4.66 -2.90 9.60
CA GLU A 192 -4.17 -4.02 8.81
C GLU A 192 -3.48 -3.60 7.51
N VAL A 193 -4.09 -2.65 6.77
CA VAL A 193 -3.60 -2.30 5.43
C VAL A 193 -2.55 -1.19 5.48
N LEU A 194 -2.72 -0.18 6.34
CA LEU A 194 -1.75 0.91 6.47
C LEU A 194 -0.69 0.65 7.54
N MET A 195 -0.82 -0.46 8.28
CA MET A 195 0.15 -0.89 9.30
C MET A 195 0.41 0.21 10.36
N VAL A 196 -0.64 0.95 10.74
CA VAL A 196 -0.55 1.94 11.83
C VAL A 196 -0.59 1.22 13.16
N ASP A 197 0.33 1.55 14.06
CA ASP A 197 0.47 0.87 15.34
C ASP A 197 -0.76 1.01 16.25
N LEU A 198 -1.15 -0.10 16.85
CA LEU A 198 -2.24 -0.22 17.81
C LEU A 198 -1.79 0.24 19.19
N SER A 199 -2.00 1.50 19.50
CA SER A 199 -1.90 1.99 20.88
C SER A 199 -3.25 2.50 21.36
N MET A 200 -3.52 2.45 22.67
CA MET A 200 -4.76 3.04 23.23
C MET A 200 -4.88 4.53 22.89
N ALA A 201 -3.77 5.21 22.70
CA ALA A 201 -3.73 6.62 22.31
C ALA A 201 -4.14 6.85 20.84
N SER A 202 -3.89 5.88 19.94
CA SER A 202 -4.25 5.98 18.52
C SER A 202 -5.67 5.53 18.21
N LEU A 203 -6.23 4.61 18.99
CA LEU A 203 -7.58 4.07 18.75
C LEU A 203 -8.68 5.14 18.81
N LEU A 204 -8.66 5.99 19.84
CA LEU A 204 -9.71 6.98 20.05
C LEU A 204 -9.82 8.02 18.94
N PRO A 205 -8.74 8.66 18.46
CA PRO A 205 -8.80 9.57 17.31
C PRO A 205 -9.31 8.89 16.04
N ILE A 206 -8.84 7.67 15.73
CA ILE A 206 -9.26 6.92 14.54
C ILE A 206 -10.76 6.61 14.64
N LEU A 207 -11.23 6.15 15.80
CA LEU A 207 -12.66 5.85 16.02
C LEU A 207 -13.53 7.11 15.86
N ILE A 208 -13.12 8.25 16.42
CA ILE A 208 -13.83 9.53 16.27
C ILE A 208 -13.94 9.89 14.78
N SER A 209 -12.86 9.78 14.02
CA SER A 209 -12.89 10.10 12.59
C SER A 209 -13.80 9.17 11.79
N CYS A 210 -13.81 7.86 12.10
CA CYS A 210 -14.69 6.88 11.47
C CYS A 210 -16.16 7.16 11.76
N VAL A 211 -16.51 7.30 13.05
CA VAL A 211 -17.90 7.56 13.48
C VAL A 211 -18.39 8.88 12.89
N THR A 212 -17.57 9.93 12.94
CA THR A 212 -17.93 11.22 12.35
C THR A 212 -18.21 11.08 10.85
N ALA A 213 -17.30 10.42 10.10
CA ALA A 213 -17.48 10.23 8.67
C ALA A 213 -18.76 9.44 8.36
N THR A 214 -19.02 8.38 9.08
CA THR A 214 -20.23 7.55 8.92
C THR A 214 -21.49 8.34 9.21
N CYS A 215 -21.55 9.08 10.34
CA CYS A 215 -22.71 9.91 10.69
C CYS A 215 -23.01 10.96 9.62
N PHE A 216 -21.99 11.68 9.14
CA PHE A 216 -22.20 12.68 8.09
C PHE A 216 -22.58 12.05 6.75
N THR A 217 -22.07 10.86 6.42
CA THR A 217 -22.51 10.13 5.22
C THR A 217 -23.98 9.74 5.30
N TYR A 218 -24.48 9.31 6.49
CA TYR A 218 -25.91 9.08 6.69
C TYR A 218 -26.75 10.35 6.48
N ILE A 219 -26.27 11.51 6.92
CA ILE A 219 -26.94 12.80 6.73
C ILE A 219 -27.02 13.16 5.24
N PHE A 220 -25.92 12.97 4.47
CA PHE A 220 -25.87 13.37 3.05
C PHE A 220 -26.53 12.36 2.10
N SER A 221 -26.39 11.05 2.36
CA SER A 221 -26.81 9.97 1.45
C SER A 221 -28.01 9.16 1.97
N GLY A 222 -28.56 9.52 3.14
CA GLY A 222 -29.67 8.77 3.78
C GLY A 222 -29.26 7.37 4.21
N ASP A 223 -30.25 6.52 4.48
CA ASP A 223 -30.05 5.17 5.04
C ASP A 223 -29.82 4.07 3.97
N ARG A 224 -29.66 4.44 2.70
CA ARG A 224 -29.44 3.45 1.63
C ARG A 224 -28.11 2.74 1.84
N SER A 225 -28.17 1.42 2.01
CA SER A 225 -26.98 0.57 2.07
C SER A 225 -26.40 0.36 0.67
N LEU A 226 -25.09 0.09 0.57
CA LEU A 226 -24.44 -0.19 -0.70
C LEU A 226 -24.88 -1.55 -1.25
N PHE A 227 -25.11 -2.51 -0.36
CA PHE A 227 -25.63 -3.83 -0.70
C PHE A 227 -26.93 -4.07 0.07
N ASP A 228 -28.00 -4.38 -0.67
CA ASP A 228 -29.27 -4.77 -0.07
C ASP A 228 -29.28 -6.29 0.12
N PHE A 229 -29.15 -6.71 1.36
CA PHE A 229 -29.12 -8.10 1.76
C PHE A 229 -30.10 -8.36 2.91
N THR A 230 -30.88 -9.44 2.80
CA THR A 230 -31.70 -9.96 3.88
C THR A 230 -31.29 -11.41 4.15
N LEU A 231 -30.87 -11.70 5.37
CA LEU A 231 -30.50 -13.05 5.75
C LEU A 231 -31.75 -13.93 5.84
N THR A 232 -31.96 -14.77 4.83
CA THR A 232 -33.09 -15.72 4.80
C THR A 232 -32.72 -17.08 5.39
N ASN A 233 -31.46 -17.47 5.29
CA ASN A 233 -30.94 -18.76 5.73
C ASN A 233 -29.82 -18.57 6.76
N PRO A 234 -30.06 -18.84 8.06
CA PRO A 234 -29.02 -18.78 9.08
C PRO A 234 -27.93 -19.81 8.81
N TRP A 235 -26.74 -19.54 9.34
CA TRP A 235 -25.64 -20.48 9.23
C TRP A 235 -25.86 -21.72 10.10
N GLU A 236 -25.50 -22.88 9.56
CA GLU A 236 -25.54 -24.17 10.22
C GLU A 236 -24.15 -24.80 10.20
N LEU A 237 -23.81 -25.56 11.26
CA LEU A 237 -22.45 -26.09 11.47
C LEU A 237 -22.02 -27.11 10.41
N ASP A 238 -22.98 -27.84 9.83
CA ASP A 238 -22.76 -28.84 8.78
C ASP A 238 -22.24 -28.25 7.47
N ARG A 239 -22.39 -26.91 7.28
CA ARG A 239 -21.85 -26.16 6.14
C ARG A 239 -20.37 -25.74 6.32
N THR A 240 -19.76 -26.02 7.47
CA THR A 240 -18.38 -25.65 7.77
C THR A 240 -17.36 -26.19 6.75
N PRO A 241 -17.43 -27.45 6.28
CA PRO A 241 -16.50 -27.94 5.25
C PRO A 241 -16.57 -27.14 3.95
N ALA A 242 -17.77 -26.73 3.53
CA ALA A 242 -17.96 -25.89 2.36
C ALA A 242 -17.35 -24.49 2.56
N CYS A 243 -17.45 -23.91 3.77
CA CYS A 243 -16.81 -22.62 4.10
C CYS A 243 -15.28 -22.70 4.04
N ILE A 244 -14.67 -23.79 4.55
CA ILE A 244 -13.22 -23.98 4.46
C ILE A 244 -12.77 -24.07 2.99
N LEU A 245 -13.47 -24.88 2.19
CA LEU A 245 -13.16 -25.04 0.76
C LEU A 245 -13.39 -23.74 -0.03
N LEU A 246 -14.43 -22.97 0.31
CA LEU A 246 -14.62 -21.62 -0.23
C LEU A 246 -13.43 -20.71 0.09
N GLY A 247 -12.93 -20.75 1.33
CA GLY A 247 -11.76 -19.97 1.73
C GLY A 247 -10.51 -20.34 0.92
N VAL A 248 -10.24 -21.62 0.75
CA VAL A 248 -9.14 -22.11 -0.12
C VAL A 248 -9.33 -21.63 -1.56
N PHE A 249 -10.55 -21.74 -2.10
CA PHE A 249 -10.87 -21.26 -3.43
C PHE A 249 -10.65 -19.74 -3.56
N CYS A 250 -11.09 -18.93 -2.59
CA CYS A 250 -10.84 -17.50 -2.55
C CYS A 250 -9.34 -17.16 -2.49
N GLY A 251 -8.56 -17.92 -1.72
CA GLY A 251 -7.10 -17.77 -1.68
C GLY A 251 -6.44 -18.00 -3.04
N LEU A 252 -6.88 -19.03 -3.78
CA LEU A 252 -6.37 -19.29 -5.14
C LEU A 252 -6.82 -18.23 -6.15
N VAL A 253 -8.06 -17.76 -6.07
CA VAL A 253 -8.55 -16.65 -6.90
C VAL A 253 -7.81 -15.35 -6.58
N SER A 254 -7.46 -15.11 -5.31
CA SER A 254 -6.62 -13.98 -4.89
C SER A 254 -5.22 -14.04 -5.50
N LEU A 255 -4.60 -15.22 -5.51
CA LEU A 255 -3.32 -15.45 -6.16
C LEU A 255 -3.38 -15.16 -7.66
N TYR A 256 -4.43 -15.68 -8.32
CA TYR A 256 -4.70 -15.38 -9.72
C TYR A 256 -4.81 -13.86 -9.95
N PHE A 257 -5.62 -13.17 -9.14
CA PHE A 257 -5.82 -11.71 -9.26
C PHE A 257 -4.51 -10.94 -9.11
N MET A 258 -3.74 -11.21 -8.05
CA MET A 258 -2.50 -10.49 -7.76
C MET A 258 -1.43 -10.71 -8.84
N ARG A 259 -1.24 -11.95 -9.30
CA ARG A 259 -0.25 -12.27 -10.34
C ARG A 259 -0.63 -11.70 -11.69
N THR A 260 -1.89 -11.86 -12.10
CA THR A 260 -2.38 -11.33 -13.38
C THR A 260 -2.30 -9.81 -13.40
N MET A 261 -2.71 -9.15 -12.30
CA MET A 261 -2.59 -7.70 -12.16
C MET A 261 -1.13 -7.24 -12.33
N SER A 262 -0.19 -7.90 -11.65
CA SER A 262 1.24 -7.59 -11.73
C SER A 262 1.83 -7.78 -13.14
N ILE A 263 1.42 -8.85 -13.84
CA ILE A 263 1.86 -9.11 -15.23
C ILE A 263 1.33 -8.03 -16.17
N CYS A 264 0.03 -7.71 -16.08
CA CYS A 264 -0.59 -6.68 -16.90
C CYS A 264 0.01 -5.29 -16.66
N GLU A 265 0.28 -4.93 -15.40
CA GLU A 265 0.96 -3.68 -15.05
C GLU A 265 2.37 -3.61 -15.63
N GLY A 266 3.12 -4.72 -15.58
CA GLY A 266 4.43 -4.81 -16.22
C GLY A 266 4.35 -4.63 -17.74
N PHE A 267 3.32 -5.18 -18.39
CA PHE A 267 3.06 -5.00 -19.82
C PHE A 267 2.76 -3.53 -20.16
N PHE A 268 1.81 -2.90 -19.45
CA PHE A 268 1.49 -1.48 -19.64
C PHE A 268 2.67 -0.56 -19.27
N GLY A 269 3.53 -0.96 -18.35
CA GLY A 269 4.77 -0.28 -18.02
C GLY A 269 5.72 -0.17 -19.21
N LYS A 270 5.88 -1.24 -19.99
CA LYS A 270 6.70 -1.23 -21.23
C LYS A 270 6.13 -0.30 -22.31
N LEU A 271 4.80 -0.13 -22.35
CA LEU A 271 4.15 0.80 -23.27
C LEU A 271 4.19 2.28 -22.84
N SER A 272 4.79 2.60 -21.70
CA SER A 272 4.83 3.98 -21.17
C SER A 272 5.58 4.96 -22.08
N GLN A 273 6.44 4.48 -22.97
CA GLN A 273 7.11 5.29 -24.00
C GLN A 273 6.13 5.83 -25.07
N TYR A 274 4.98 5.17 -25.26
CA TYR A 274 3.98 5.52 -26.27
C TYR A 274 2.61 5.80 -25.60
N PRO A 275 2.43 6.97 -24.95
CA PRO A 275 1.28 7.23 -24.07
C PRO A 275 -0.08 7.14 -24.80
N TYR A 276 -0.18 7.60 -26.04
CA TYR A 276 -1.42 7.52 -26.81
C TYR A 276 -1.74 6.09 -27.27
N ALA A 277 -0.74 5.31 -27.67
CA ALA A 277 -0.92 3.91 -28.03
C ALA A 277 -1.33 3.08 -26.81
N LYS A 278 -0.71 3.33 -25.65
CA LYS A 278 -1.03 2.73 -24.35
C LYS A 278 -2.50 2.99 -23.99
N LEU A 279 -2.95 4.24 -24.10
CA LEU A 279 -4.32 4.66 -23.82
C LEU A 279 -5.32 3.98 -24.75
N LEU A 280 -5.07 4.03 -26.06
CA LEU A 280 -5.95 3.44 -27.06
C LEU A 280 -6.06 1.93 -26.91
N PHE A 281 -4.94 1.25 -26.71
CA PHE A 281 -4.89 -0.20 -26.54
C PHE A 281 -5.63 -0.65 -25.28
N GLY A 282 -5.37 -0.03 -24.12
CA GLY A 282 -6.06 -0.37 -22.89
C GLY A 282 -7.55 0.03 -22.91
N GLY A 283 -7.87 1.19 -23.48
CA GLY A 283 -9.25 1.61 -23.69
C GLY A 283 -10.03 0.65 -24.59
N LEU A 284 -9.43 0.16 -25.67
CA LEU A 284 -10.05 -0.81 -26.58
C LEU A 284 -10.29 -2.16 -25.89
N ILE A 285 -9.31 -2.66 -25.11
CA ILE A 285 -9.48 -3.89 -24.32
C ILE A 285 -10.65 -3.72 -23.35
N LEU A 286 -10.66 -2.63 -22.58
CA LEU A 286 -11.71 -2.36 -21.61
C LEU A 286 -13.09 -2.27 -22.27
N SER A 287 -13.21 -1.52 -23.35
CA SER A 287 -14.44 -1.34 -24.10
C SER A 287 -14.96 -2.66 -24.67
N THR A 288 -14.08 -3.48 -25.23
CA THR A 288 -14.43 -4.81 -25.75
C THR A 288 -14.93 -5.71 -24.63
N LEU A 289 -14.25 -5.72 -23.46
CA LEU A 289 -14.68 -6.51 -22.31
C LEU A 289 -16.05 -6.06 -21.78
N ILE A 290 -16.31 -4.76 -21.69
CA ILE A 290 -17.59 -4.21 -21.25
C ILE A 290 -18.71 -4.52 -22.26
N PHE A 291 -18.40 -4.51 -23.55
CA PHE A 291 -19.37 -4.88 -24.57
C PHE A 291 -19.85 -6.34 -24.44
N PHE A 292 -18.93 -7.28 -24.21
CA PHE A 292 -19.27 -8.67 -23.96
C PHE A 292 -19.88 -8.90 -22.56
N PHE A 293 -19.35 -8.18 -21.55
CA PHE A 293 -19.72 -8.34 -20.15
C PHE A 293 -20.07 -6.97 -19.51
N PRO A 294 -21.30 -6.47 -19.72
CA PRO A 294 -21.73 -5.17 -19.16
C PRO A 294 -21.61 -5.07 -17.65
N SER A 295 -21.61 -6.20 -16.93
CA SER A 295 -21.35 -6.29 -15.47
C SER A 295 -19.98 -5.73 -15.06
N LEU A 296 -19.04 -5.58 -16.01
CA LEU A 296 -17.71 -5.00 -15.78
C LEU A 296 -17.69 -3.47 -15.78
N TYR A 297 -18.80 -2.81 -16.16
CA TYR A 297 -18.88 -1.35 -16.22
C TYR A 297 -18.78 -0.71 -14.84
N GLY A 298 -17.85 0.23 -14.67
CA GLY A 298 -17.62 0.92 -13.41
C GLY A 298 -17.17 -0.03 -12.28
N GLU A 299 -17.65 0.20 -11.08
CA GLU A 299 -17.33 -0.63 -9.90
C GLU A 299 -17.97 -2.02 -9.99
N GLY A 300 -19.16 -2.13 -10.60
CA GLY A 300 -19.88 -3.38 -10.78
C GLY A 300 -20.82 -3.75 -9.62
N TYR A 301 -21.02 -2.90 -8.63
CA TYR A 301 -21.86 -3.20 -7.46
C TYR A 301 -23.31 -3.53 -7.78
N SER A 302 -23.87 -2.95 -8.86
CA SER A 302 -25.22 -3.30 -9.33
C SER A 302 -25.34 -4.77 -9.70
N ALA A 303 -24.33 -5.34 -10.34
CA ALA A 303 -24.33 -6.75 -10.71
C ALA A 303 -24.19 -7.66 -9.47
N VAL A 304 -23.38 -7.27 -8.49
CA VAL A 304 -23.30 -7.98 -7.19
C VAL A 304 -24.66 -7.95 -6.48
N ASN A 305 -25.34 -6.79 -6.45
CA ASN A 305 -26.66 -6.66 -5.84
C ASN A 305 -27.71 -7.57 -6.48
N ILE A 306 -27.65 -7.81 -7.80
CA ILE A 306 -28.54 -8.77 -8.46
C ILE A 306 -28.32 -10.20 -7.92
N LEU A 307 -27.07 -10.61 -7.72
CA LEU A 307 -26.76 -11.92 -7.15
C LEU A 307 -27.18 -12.05 -5.68
N LEU A 308 -27.06 -10.98 -4.91
CA LEU A 308 -27.42 -10.97 -3.48
C LEU A 308 -28.94 -10.92 -3.23
N LYS A 309 -29.71 -10.27 -4.11
CA LYS A 309 -31.18 -10.14 -4.00
C LYS A 309 -31.93 -11.30 -4.62
N GLY A 310 -31.42 -11.84 -5.72
CA GLY A 310 -32.05 -12.90 -6.47
C GLY A 310 -32.26 -14.17 -5.65
N SER A 311 -33.40 -14.82 -5.84
CA SER A 311 -33.77 -16.06 -5.14
C SER A 311 -33.90 -17.26 -6.08
N ASN A 312 -33.90 -17.00 -7.40
CA ASN A 312 -34.05 -18.03 -8.43
C ASN A 312 -33.23 -17.71 -9.70
N GLU A 313 -33.13 -18.69 -10.59
CA GLU A 313 -32.28 -18.57 -11.80
C GLU A 313 -32.71 -17.41 -12.72
N ALA A 314 -34.00 -17.12 -12.83
CA ALA A 314 -34.48 -16.02 -13.65
C ALA A 314 -34.09 -14.65 -13.10
N GLU A 315 -34.10 -14.50 -11.78
CA GLU A 315 -33.65 -13.26 -11.11
C GLU A 315 -32.14 -13.09 -11.21
N TRP A 316 -31.34 -14.14 -10.97
CA TRP A 316 -29.89 -14.12 -11.16
C TRP A 316 -29.51 -13.93 -12.63
N GLY A 317 -30.33 -14.43 -13.58
CA GLY A 317 -30.15 -14.24 -15.02
C GLY A 317 -30.15 -12.78 -15.46
N GLN A 318 -30.73 -11.87 -14.65
CA GLN A 318 -30.69 -10.43 -14.91
C GLN A 318 -29.26 -9.86 -14.92
N VAL A 319 -28.28 -10.53 -14.31
CA VAL A 319 -26.86 -10.14 -14.39
C VAL A 319 -26.31 -10.19 -15.82
N MET A 320 -26.93 -11.01 -16.69
CA MET A 320 -26.61 -11.15 -18.12
C MET A 320 -27.32 -10.14 -19.02
N ASN A 321 -28.22 -9.31 -18.47
CA ASN A 321 -28.96 -8.32 -19.27
C ASN A 321 -27.99 -7.40 -20.03
N ARG A 322 -28.37 -7.05 -21.26
CA ARG A 322 -27.54 -6.27 -22.19
C ARG A 322 -26.26 -6.96 -22.67
N SER A 323 -26.03 -8.23 -22.34
CA SER A 323 -24.94 -9.03 -22.88
C SER A 323 -25.43 -9.91 -24.04
N LEU A 324 -24.48 -10.53 -24.75
CA LEU A 324 -24.79 -11.54 -25.77
C LEU A 324 -25.44 -12.81 -25.18
N PHE A 325 -25.42 -12.97 -23.86
CA PHE A 325 -25.94 -14.10 -23.10
C PHE A 325 -27.38 -13.84 -22.58
N SER A 326 -27.93 -12.65 -22.84
CA SER A 326 -29.26 -12.27 -22.35
C SER A 326 -30.35 -13.27 -22.79
N GLY A 327 -31.18 -13.71 -21.82
CA GLY A 327 -32.24 -14.67 -22.04
C GLY A 327 -31.80 -16.14 -22.14
N GLN A 328 -30.55 -16.46 -21.83
CA GLN A 328 -30.00 -17.83 -21.84
C GLN A 328 -29.62 -18.27 -20.44
N ASP A 329 -30.61 -18.52 -19.59
CA ASP A 329 -30.37 -18.83 -18.14
C ASP A 329 -29.44 -20.04 -17.93
N ASN A 330 -29.43 -21.00 -18.87
CA ASN A 330 -28.54 -22.15 -18.86
C ASN A 330 -27.03 -21.78 -18.90
N LEU A 331 -26.69 -20.59 -19.36
CA LEU A 331 -25.32 -20.09 -19.47
C LEU A 331 -24.90 -19.24 -18.26
N LEU A 332 -25.74 -19.10 -17.22
CA LEU A 332 -25.48 -18.27 -16.06
C LEU A 332 -24.14 -18.62 -15.38
N ILE A 333 -23.89 -19.90 -15.11
CA ILE A 333 -22.65 -20.38 -14.47
C ILE A 333 -21.42 -20.02 -15.33
N PHE A 334 -21.53 -20.24 -16.64
CA PHE A 334 -20.46 -19.93 -17.58
C PHE A 334 -20.19 -18.42 -17.67
N TYR A 335 -21.25 -17.61 -17.72
CA TYR A 335 -21.15 -16.15 -17.72
C TYR A 335 -20.46 -15.64 -16.44
N ILE A 336 -20.89 -16.11 -15.27
CA ILE A 336 -20.32 -15.71 -13.99
C ILE A 336 -18.83 -16.09 -13.91
N ALA A 337 -18.45 -17.29 -14.38
CA ALA A 337 -17.07 -17.72 -14.44
C ALA A 337 -16.22 -16.80 -15.34
N LEU A 338 -16.72 -16.45 -16.54
CA LEU A 338 -16.03 -15.55 -17.47
C LEU A 338 -15.89 -14.14 -16.89
N VAL A 339 -16.92 -13.60 -16.26
CA VAL A 339 -16.88 -12.27 -15.62
C VAL A 339 -15.87 -12.26 -14.48
N THR A 340 -15.86 -13.30 -13.64
CA THR A 340 -14.87 -13.46 -12.55
C THR A 340 -13.44 -13.45 -13.10
N PHE A 341 -13.22 -14.19 -14.20
CA PHE A 341 -11.91 -14.26 -14.84
C PHE A 341 -11.51 -12.95 -15.53
N THR A 342 -12.43 -12.28 -16.22
CA THR A 342 -12.11 -11.11 -17.06
C THR A 342 -12.04 -9.80 -16.29
N LYS A 343 -12.62 -9.68 -15.08
CA LYS A 343 -12.61 -8.45 -14.26
C LYS A 343 -11.19 -7.93 -13.99
N VAL A 344 -10.22 -8.83 -13.75
CA VAL A 344 -8.83 -8.41 -13.49
C VAL A 344 -8.20 -7.74 -14.71
N PHE A 345 -8.51 -8.22 -15.93
CA PHE A 345 -8.03 -7.60 -17.17
C PHE A 345 -8.66 -6.23 -17.39
N ALA A 346 -9.98 -6.09 -17.13
CA ALA A 346 -10.68 -4.81 -17.22
C ALA A 346 -10.09 -3.78 -16.23
N THR A 347 -9.81 -4.19 -14.98
CA THR A 347 -9.20 -3.34 -13.96
C THR A 347 -7.77 -2.95 -14.36
N SER A 348 -6.98 -3.92 -14.83
CA SER A 348 -5.59 -3.68 -15.26
C SER A 348 -5.55 -2.77 -16.51
N ALA A 349 -6.46 -2.96 -17.46
CA ALA A 349 -6.56 -2.13 -18.65
C ALA A 349 -6.94 -0.68 -18.28
N THR A 350 -7.88 -0.48 -17.36
CA THR A 350 -8.26 0.85 -16.87
C THR A 350 -7.09 1.58 -16.24
N ASN A 351 -6.44 0.99 -15.23
CA ASN A 351 -5.32 1.63 -14.53
C ASN A 351 -4.07 1.72 -15.41
N GLY A 352 -3.80 0.67 -16.17
CA GLY A 352 -2.66 0.58 -17.06
C GLY A 352 -2.68 1.61 -18.18
N SER A 353 -3.83 1.98 -18.70
CA SER A 353 -3.96 2.95 -19.80
C SER A 353 -4.02 4.42 -19.37
N GLY A 354 -4.03 4.71 -18.06
CA GLY A 354 -4.01 6.07 -17.53
C GLY A 354 -5.28 6.49 -16.80
N GLY A 355 -6.22 5.58 -16.56
CA GLY A 355 -7.34 5.76 -15.64
C GLY A 355 -6.85 5.82 -14.18
N CYS A 356 -7.72 6.31 -13.30
CA CYS A 356 -7.45 6.45 -11.87
C CYS A 356 -8.51 5.69 -11.07
N GLY A 357 -8.08 4.66 -10.31
CA GLY A 357 -8.97 3.91 -9.43
C GLY A 357 -8.25 2.83 -8.63
N GLY A 358 -9.00 2.21 -7.71
CA GLY A 358 -8.51 1.20 -6.78
C GLY A 358 -8.77 -0.24 -7.23
N THR A 359 -8.12 -1.17 -6.52
CA THR A 359 -8.33 -2.62 -6.66
C THR A 359 -9.27 -3.19 -5.61
N PHE A 360 -9.76 -2.36 -4.67
CA PHE A 360 -10.62 -2.79 -3.57
C PHE A 360 -11.99 -3.27 -4.08
N ALA A 361 -12.77 -2.41 -4.78
CA ALA A 361 -14.05 -2.80 -5.38
C ALA A 361 -13.93 -3.97 -6.38
N PRO A 362 -12.93 -4.01 -7.28
CA PRO A 362 -12.68 -5.20 -8.09
C PRO A 362 -12.50 -6.48 -7.28
N SER A 363 -11.80 -6.43 -6.13
CA SER A 363 -11.66 -7.59 -5.26
C SER A 363 -13.00 -8.00 -4.65
N LEU A 364 -13.77 -7.03 -4.11
CA LEU A 364 -15.13 -7.29 -3.63
C LEU A 364 -16.00 -7.95 -4.71
N PHE A 365 -16.02 -7.37 -5.90
CA PHE A 365 -16.80 -7.85 -7.03
C PHE A 365 -16.44 -9.30 -7.39
N ILE A 366 -15.14 -9.58 -7.60
CA ILE A 366 -14.68 -10.94 -7.94
C ILE A 366 -15.01 -11.89 -6.81
N GLY A 367 -14.88 -11.47 -5.54
CA GLY A 367 -15.21 -12.27 -4.37
C GLY A 367 -16.68 -12.67 -4.34
N GLY A 368 -17.59 -11.72 -4.60
CA GLY A 368 -19.02 -11.99 -4.68
C GLY A 368 -19.37 -12.98 -5.80
N PHE A 369 -18.83 -12.76 -6.98
CA PHE A 369 -19.04 -13.64 -8.14
C PHE A 369 -18.41 -15.02 -7.94
N ALA A 370 -17.19 -15.10 -7.39
CA ALA A 370 -16.51 -16.36 -7.10
C ALA A 370 -17.22 -17.17 -6.00
N GLY A 371 -17.67 -16.50 -4.93
CA GLY A 371 -18.43 -17.14 -3.87
C GLY A 371 -19.76 -17.68 -4.35
N PHE A 372 -20.49 -16.91 -5.16
CA PHE A 372 -21.72 -17.36 -5.81
C PHE A 372 -21.46 -18.54 -6.75
N LEU A 373 -20.44 -18.44 -7.60
CA LEU A 373 -20.05 -19.52 -8.52
C LEU A 373 -19.73 -20.82 -7.76
N PHE A 374 -18.96 -20.73 -6.68
CA PHE A 374 -18.64 -21.86 -5.84
C PHE A 374 -19.89 -22.54 -5.28
N ALA A 375 -20.79 -21.76 -4.68
CA ALA A 375 -22.03 -22.28 -4.11
C ALA A 375 -22.93 -22.92 -5.17
N ARG A 376 -23.04 -22.28 -6.33
CA ARG A 376 -23.85 -22.78 -7.44
C ARG A 376 -23.32 -24.11 -7.98
N LEU A 377 -22.00 -24.23 -8.18
CA LEU A 377 -21.36 -25.49 -8.58
C LEU A 377 -21.54 -26.55 -7.48
N TRP A 378 -21.35 -26.20 -6.21
CA TRP A 378 -21.56 -27.09 -5.08
C TRP A 378 -22.96 -27.70 -5.05
N ASN A 379 -23.99 -26.85 -5.24
CA ASN A 379 -25.39 -27.27 -5.22
C ASN A 379 -25.79 -28.09 -6.47
N VAL A 380 -25.35 -27.67 -7.67
CA VAL A 380 -25.65 -28.37 -8.93
C VAL A 380 -25.03 -29.78 -8.96
N TYR A 381 -23.79 -29.92 -8.50
CA TYR A 381 -23.11 -31.22 -8.43
C TYR A 381 -23.40 -32.02 -7.15
N GLN A 382 -24.23 -31.47 -6.24
CA GLN A 382 -24.64 -32.12 -4.98
C GLN A 382 -23.44 -32.65 -4.17
N VAL A 383 -22.38 -31.84 -4.05
CA VAL A 383 -21.11 -32.23 -3.39
C VAL A 383 -21.32 -32.49 -1.90
N GLY A 384 -22.31 -31.86 -1.27
CA GLY A 384 -22.63 -32.01 0.14
C GLY A 384 -23.96 -31.35 0.51
N VAL A 385 -24.07 -30.87 1.76
CA VAL A 385 -25.25 -30.16 2.22
C VAL A 385 -25.47 -28.90 1.38
N HIS A 386 -26.74 -28.58 1.07
CA HIS A 386 -27.10 -27.41 0.30
C HIS A 386 -26.59 -26.13 0.97
N VAL A 387 -25.95 -25.26 0.19
CA VAL A 387 -25.37 -23.99 0.65
C VAL A 387 -26.10 -22.79 0.00
N PRO A 388 -26.50 -21.77 0.80
CA PRO A 388 -27.16 -20.59 0.26
C PRO A 388 -26.19 -19.76 -0.59
N GLU A 389 -26.50 -19.57 -1.88
CA GLU A 389 -25.64 -18.86 -2.86
C GLU A 389 -25.36 -17.42 -2.42
N GLN A 390 -26.34 -16.74 -1.88
CA GLN A 390 -26.23 -15.36 -1.39
C GLN A 390 -25.25 -15.23 -0.22
N ASN A 391 -25.32 -16.12 0.77
CA ASN A 391 -24.40 -16.13 1.90
C ASN A 391 -22.96 -16.41 1.45
N PHE A 392 -22.80 -17.35 0.50
CA PHE A 392 -21.49 -17.71 -0.03
C PHE A 392 -20.91 -16.60 -0.91
N ALA A 393 -21.75 -15.81 -1.60
CA ALA A 393 -21.31 -14.61 -2.30
C ALA A 393 -20.72 -13.59 -1.32
N LEU A 394 -21.40 -13.31 -0.20
CA LEU A 394 -20.89 -12.41 0.85
C LEU A 394 -19.60 -12.92 1.50
N MET A 395 -19.55 -14.21 1.83
CA MET A 395 -18.34 -14.83 2.38
C MET A 395 -17.19 -14.82 1.38
N GLY A 396 -17.47 -15.00 0.09
CA GLY A 396 -16.50 -14.86 -0.99
C GLY A 396 -15.94 -13.44 -1.11
N MET A 397 -16.78 -12.40 -0.93
CA MET A 397 -16.34 -10.99 -0.89
C MET A 397 -15.31 -10.78 0.24
N ALA A 398 -15.60 -11.25 1.46
CA ALA A 398 -14.68 -11.15 2.59
C ALA A 398 -13.40 -11.96 2.37
N GLY A 399 -13.53 -13.21 1.86
CA GLY A 399 -12.40 -14.09 1.57
C GLY A 399 -11.44 -13.53 0.54
N LEU A 400 -11.96 -12.86 -0.50
CA LEU A 400 -11.10 -12.28 -1.53
C LEU A 400 -10.41 -10.97 -1.07
N ILE A 401 -11.11 -10.12 -0.31
CA ILE A 401 -10.47 -8.96 0.35
C ILE A 401 -9.31 -9.46 1.20
N THR A 402 -9.58 -10.46 2.03
CA THR A 402 -8.56 -11.06 2.90
C THR A 402 -7.35 -11.56 2.11
N GLY A 403 -7.58 -12.33 1.05
CA GLY A 403 -6.49 -12.91 0.26
C GLY A 403 -5.69 -11.87 -0.53
N VAL A 404 -6.34 -10.85 -1.11
CA VAL A 404 -5.66 -9.82 -1.93
C VAL A 404 -4.95 -8.78 -1.07
N MET A 405 -5.56 -8.39 0.06
CA MET A 405 -5.08 -7.28 0.89
C MET A 405 -4.36 -7.74 2.15
N HIS A 406 -4.37 -9.04 2.46
CA HIS A 406 -3.86 -9.62 3.71
C HIS A 406 -4.51 -8.96 4.95
N ALA A 407 -5.81 -8.69 4.85
CA ALA A 407 -6.59 -7.95 5.83
C ALA A 407 -7.86 -8.73 6.23
N PRO A 408 -7.71 -9.79 7.05
CA PRO A 408 -8.82 -10.66 7.43
C PRO A 408 -9.89 -9.95 8.26
N LEU A 409 -9.49 -9.15 9.25
CA LEU A 409 -10.44 -8.43 10.09
C LEU A 409 -11.20 -7.37 9.27
N THR A 410 -10.52 -6.69 8.34
CA THR A 410 -11.19 -5.74 7.43
C THR A 410 -12.27 -6.45 6.61
N GLY A 411 -11.97 -7.61 6.04
CA GLY A 411 -12.94 -8.41 5.28
C GLY A 411 -14.14 -8.83 6.13
N ILE A 412 -13.90 -9.35 7.34
CA ILE A 412 -14.94 -9.81 8.26
C ILE A 412 -15.84 -8.65 8.69
N PHE A 413 -15.27 -7.58 9.25
CA PHE A 413 -16.05 -6.46 9.77
C PHE A 413 -16.76 -5.67 8.67
N LEU A 414 -16.12 -5.51 7.50
CA LEU A 414 -16.77 -4.83 6.37
C LEU A 414 -18.05 -5.55 5.95
N ILE A 415 -18.00 -6.86 5.76
CA ILE A 415 -19.18 -7.61 5.35
C ILE A 415 -20.22 -7.68 6.47
N ALA A 416 -19.80 -7.82 7.73
CA ALA A 416 -20.73 -7.80 8.87
C ALA A 416 -21.47 -6.46 8.99
N GLU A 417 -20.78 -5.32 8.85
CA GLU A 417 -21.41 -3.99 8.90
C GLU A 417 -22.26 -3.71 7.65
N LEU A 418 -21.83 -4.13 6.46
CA LEU A 418 -22.58 -3.98 5.21
C LEU A 418 -23.90 -4.78 5.20
N THR A 419 -23.92 -5.93 5.88
CA THR A 419 -25.13 -6.78 5.99
C THR A 419 -26.00 -6.43 7.18
N GLY A 420 -25.63 -5.41 7.96
CA GLY A 420 -26.38 -4.96 9.13
C GLY A 420 -26.42 -5.94 10.30
N GLY A 421 -25.54 -6.96 10.33
CA GLY A 421 -25.55 -7.94 11.40
C GLY A 421 -24.35 -8.88 11.47
N TYR A 422 -24.17 -9.49 12.66
CA TYR A 422 -23.06 -10.42 12.94
C TYR A 422 -23.46 -11.90 12.78
N GLN A 423 -24.58 -12.19 12.13
CA GLN A 423 -25.12 -13.57 12.03
C GLN A 423 -24.22 -14.48 11.17
N LEU A 424 -23.50 -13.92 10.21
CA LEU A 424 -22.51 -14.64 9.38
C LEU A 424 -21.08 -14.55 9.93
N PHE A 425 -20.88 -14.02 11.15
CA PHE A 425 -19.56 -13.73 11.68
C PHE A 425 -18.64 -14.96 11.74
N MET A 426 -19.17 -16.08 12.27
CA MET A 426 -18.41 -17.35 12.35
C MET A 426 -17.98 -17.88 10.97
N PRO A 427 -18.88 -18.06 9.99
CA PRO A 427 -18.47 -18.51 8.67
C PRO A 427 -17.56 -17.52 7.96
N LEU A 428 -17.74 -16.20 8.12
CA LEU A 428 -16.82 -15.19 7.60
C LEU A 428 -15.41 -15.38 8.15
N MET A 429 -15.25 -15.63 9.47
CA MET A 429 -13.95 -15.92 10.09
C MET A 429 -13.31 -17.17 9.47
N ILE A 430 -14.06 -18.26 9.30
CA ILE A 430 -13.55 -19.51 8.72
C ILE A 430 -13.04 -19.27 7.30
N VAL A 431 -13.84 -18.61 6.46
CA VAL A 431 -13.47 -18.33 5.07
C VAL A 431 -12.27 -17.39 4.98
N CYS A 432 -12.25 -16.31 5.77
CA CYS A 432 -11.13 -15.36 5.77
C CYS A 432 -9.82 -15.99 6.23
N ILE A 433 -9.84 -16.75 7.33
CA ILE A 433 -8.64 -17.44 7.83
C ILE A 433 -8.14 -18.46 6.81
N SER A 434 -9.03 -19.27 6.24
CA SER A 434 -8.67 -20.28 5.22
C SER A 434 -8.10 -19.61 3.96
N SER A 435 -8.66 -18.48 3.54
CA SER A 435 -8.15 -17.69 2.40
C SER A 435 -6.77 -17.12 2.69
N LEU A 436 -6.57 -16.50 3.88
CA LEU A 436 -5.29 -15.95 4.28
C LEU A 436 -4.20 -17.02 4.36
N LEU A 437 -4.48 -18.15 4.99
CA LEU A 437 -3.53 -19.27 5.08
C LEU A 437 -3.16 -19.77 3.68
N THR A 438 -4.12 -19.89 2.78
CA THR A 438 -3.87 -20.35 1.41
C THR A 438 -2.98 -19.39 0.64
N ILE A 439 -3.28 -18.08 0.65
CA ILE A 439 -2.49 -17.10 -0.10
C ILE A 439 -1.10 -16.91 0.49
N SER A 440 -0.95 -16.97 1.81
CA SER A 440 0.34 -16.78 2.51
C SER A 440 1.39 -17.83 2.14
N ILE A 441 0.98 -18.98 1.62
CA ILE A 441 1.91 -20.01 1.07
C ILE A 441 2.63 -19.47 -0.18
N PHE A 442 1.99 -18.64 -0.98
CA PHE A 442 2.48 -18.19 -2.28
C PHE A 442 2.98 -16.76 -2.30
N GLU A 443 2.34 -15.88 -1.54
CA GLU A 443 2.64 -14.44 -1.52
C GLU A 443 2.66 -13.96 -0.07
N SER A 444 3.76 -13.34 0.34
CA SER A 444 3.98 -12.86 1.72
C SER A 444 3.47 -11.44 1.96
N HIS A 445 3.11 -10.71 0.90
CA HIS A 445 2.74 -9.30 0.97
C HIS A 445 1.41 -9.05 0.27
N SER A 446 0.63 -8.09 0.79
CA SER A 446 -0.58 -7.61 0.14
C SER A 446 -0.28 -6.96 -1.22
N ILE A 447 -1.27 -6.85 -2.09
CA ILE A 447 -1.13 -6.19 -3.39
C ILE A 447 -0.61 -4.75 -3.28
N TYR A 448 -0.93 -4.05 -2.19
CA TYR A 448 -0.49 -2.67 -1.94
C TYR A 448 0.97 -2.59 -1.49
N ALA A 449 1.39 -3.53 -0.66
CA ALA A 449 2.75 -3.59 -0.12
C ALA A 449 3.76 -4.20 -1.10
N LEU A 450 3.30 -5.07 -2.02
CA LEU A 450 4.15 -5.83 -2.93
C LEU A 450 5.08 -4.94 -3.78
N ARG A 451 4.60 -3.78 -4.22
CA ARG A 451 5.41 -2.81 -4.98
C ARG A 451 6.50 -2.19 -4.13
N LEU A 452 6.14 -1.72 -2.93
CA LEU A 452 7.10 -1.11 -2.00
C LEU A 452 8.13 -2.13 -1.53
N ALA A 453 7.69 -3.39 -1.31
CA ALA A 453 8.59 -4.48 -0.98
C ALA A 453 9.61 -4.75 -2.08
N ARG A 454 9.19 -4.76 -3.35
CA ARG A 454 10.10 -4.94 -4.51
C ARG A 454 11.09 -3.79 -4.67
N GLU A 455 10.72 -2.58 -4.28
CA GLU A 455 11.60 -1.40 -4.28
C GLU A 455 12.45 -1.29 -3.01
N GLY A 456 12.29 -2.20 -2.03
CA GLY A 456 12.97 -2.14 -0.73
C GLY A 456 12.58 -0.92 0.13
N LYS A 457 11.38 -0.35 -0.10
CA LYS A 457 10.89 0.85 0.57
C LYS A 457 9.77 0.56 1.59
N LEU A 458 9.43 -0.70 1.80
CA LEU A 458 8.41 -1.11 2.76
C LEU A 458 9.03 -1.23 4.16
N LEU A 459 8.54 -0.43 5.10
CA LEU A 459 8.79 -0.64 6.53
C LEU A 459 7.83 -1.73 7.01
N THR A 460 8.38 -2.83 7.51
CA THR A 460 7.61 -3.92 8.12
C THR A 460 7.67 -3.80 9.63
N HIS A 461 6.74 -4.44 10.37
CA HIS A 461 6.75 -4.51 11.84
C HIS A 461 8.00 -5.22 12.43
N HIS A 462 8.87 -5.79 11.61
CA HIS A 462 10.19 -6.26 12.04
C HIS A 462 11.11 -5.04 12.18
N VAL A 463 11.20 -4.52 13.40
CA VAL A 463 12.01 -3.34 13.80
C VAL A 463 13.43 -3.44 13.24
N ASP A 464 14.05 -4.61 13.29
CA ASP A 464 15.41 -4.85 12.82
C ASP A 464 15.58 -4.61 11.31
N ARG A 465 14.69 -5.16 10.49
CA ARG A 465 14.73 -4.99 9.03
C ARG A 465 14.36 -3.57 8.60
N SER A 466 13.43 -2.96 9.31
CA SER A 466 13.01 -1.58 9.08
C SER A 466 14.13 -0.60 9.45
N ALA A 467 14.82 -0.82 10.58
CA ALA A 467 15.97 -0.02 10.97
C ALA A 467 17.08 -0.08 9.91
N LEU A 468 17.42 -1.28 9.41
CA LEU A 468 18.44 -1.45 8.36
C LEU A 468 18.05 -0.74 7.05
N THR A 469 16.75 -0.71 6.70
CA THR A 469 16.26 -0.02 5.49
C THR A 469 16.36 1.51 5.62
N LEU A 470 16.26 2.04 6.83
CA LEU A 470 16.40 3.49 7.11
C LEU A 470 17.86 3.94 7.23
N MET A 471 18.79 3.01 7.40
CA MET A 471 20.22 3.32 7.51
C MET A 471 20.79 3.65 6.13
N SER A 472 21.49 4.77 6.03
CA SER A 472 22.26 5.14 4.85
C SER A 472 23.72 4.75 5.05
N MET A 473 24.22 3.86 4.19
CA MET A 473 25.64 3.47 4.20
C MET A 473 26.57 4.68 4.12
N GLN A 474 26.25 5.65 3.26
CA GLN A 474 27.09 6.85 3.06
C GLN A 474 27.23 7.69 4.33
N SER A 475 26.21 7.70 5.21
CA SER A 475 26.26 8.45 6.47
C SER A 475 27.11 7.76 7.56
N MET A 476 27.51 6.52 7.34
CA MET A 476 28.28 5.70 8.28
C MET A 476 29.74 5.50 7.88
N VAL A 477 30.12 5.97 6.69
CA VAL A 477 31.51 5.88 6.23
C VAL A 477 32.38 6.80 7.09
N GLU A 478 33.32 6.16 7.81
CA GLU A 478 34.33 6.82 8.61
C GLU A 478 35.56 7.12 7.76
N LYS A 479 36.09 8.32 7.87
CA LYS A 479 37.25 8.79 7.09
C LYS A 479 38.47 9.08 7.98
N ASP A 480 38.38 8.78 9.24
CA ASP A 480 39.47 8.95 10.20
C ASP A 480 40.40 7.72 10.14
N TYR A 481 41.34 7.72 9.18
CA TYR A 481 42.35 6.70 9.02
C TYR A 481 43.64 7.29 8.47
N HIS A 482 44.77 6.66 8.80
CA HIS A 482 46.10 7.02 8.30
C HIS A 482 46.55 5.97 7.27
N PRO A 483 46.60 6.31 5.98
CA PRO A 483 47.04 5.37 4.94
C PRO A 483 48.55 5.15 5.01
N ILE A 484 48.97 3.93 4.76
CA ILE A 484 50.39 3.53 4.76
C ILE A 484 50.77 2.92 3.43
N SER A 485 51.95 3.30 2.93
CA SER A 485 52.49 2.71 1.69
C SER A 485 53.04 1.31 1.94
N PRO A 486 52.89 0.35 0.97
CA PRO A 486 53.38 -1.02 1.10
C PRO A 486 54.93 -1.10 1.24
N ASP A 487 55.68 -0.09 0.78
CA ASP A 487 57.12 -0.06 0.77
C ASP A 487 57.75 0.46 2.07
N LEU A 488 56.96 0.95 3.00
CA LEU A 488 57.44 1.44 4.28
C LEU A 488 58.00 0.31 5.16
N SER A 489 59.02 0.65 5.98
CA SER A 489 59.59 -0.28 6.98
C SER A 489 58.67 -0.45 8.18
N MET A 490 58.80 -1.58 8.88
CA MET A 490 58.05 -1.84 10.11
C MET A 490 58.31 -0.76 11.18
N SER A 491 59.46 -0.13 11.26
CA SER A 491 59.75 0.97 12.17
C SER A 491 58.80 2.16 11.96
N LYS A 492 58.58 2.55 10.69
CA LYS A 492 57.62 3.62 10.34
C LYS A 492 56.20 3.22 10.60
N LEU A 493 55.81 1.95 10.29
CA LEU A 493 54.49 1.40 10.61
C LEU A 493 54.17 1.54 12.11
N VAL A 494 55.08 1.12 12.99
CA VAL A 494 54.88 1.22 14.44
C VAL A 494 54.76 2.67 14.89
N SER A 495 55.55 3.60 14.32
CA SER A 495 55.41 5.03 14.58
C SER A 495 54.04 5.59 14.18
N GLU A 496 53.52 5.20 13.04
CA GLU A 496 52.18 5.64 12.58
C GLU A 496 51.05 5.03 13.42
N ILE A 497 51.15 3.75 13.77
CA ILE A 497 50.18 3.10 14.68
C ILE A 497 50.16 3.77 16.05
N SER A 498 51.32 4.18 16.57
CA SER A 498 51.42 4.85 17.88
C SER A 498 50.80 6.24 17.92
N ARG A 499 50.63 6.88 16.77
CA ARG A 499 49.98 8.20 16.61
C ARG A 499 48.51 8.11 16.29
N SER A 500 48.05 6.96 15.81
CA SER A 500 46.67 6.74 15.44
C SER A 500 45.84 6.29 16.64
N ASN A 501 44.69 6.90 16.86
CA ASN A 501 43.68 6.43 17.81
C ASN A 501 42.76 5.35 17.21
N ASN A 502 42.97 5.00 15.96
CA ASN A 502 42.10 4.08 15.21
C ASN A 502 42.83 2.76 14.89
N ASN A 503 42.13 1.67 15.00
CA ASN A 503 42.65 0.33 14.70
C ASN A 503 42.59 -0.01 13.19
N PHE A 504 42.01 0.85 12.36
CA PHE A 504 41.92 0.65 10.91
C PHE A 504 43.14 1.28 10.22
N VAL A 505 44.03 0.44 9.72
CA VAL A 505 45.28 0.87 9.07
C VAL A 505 45.30 0.31 7.65
N PRO A 506 44.79 1.08 6.66
CA PRO A 506 44.78 0.65 5.25
C PRO A 506 46.15 0.83 4.59
N VAL A 507 46.51 -0.13 3.76
CA VAL A 507 47.73 -0.07 2.90
C VAL A 507 47.31 0.31 1.49
N LEU A 508 47.72 1.50 1.08
CA LEU A 508 47.35 2.07 -0.22
C LEU A 508 48.59 2.23 -1.12
N ASP A 509 48.39 2.13 -2.43
CA ASP A 509 49.39 2.55 -3.42
C ASP A 509 49.31 4.08 -3.67
N ASP A 510 50.22 4.57 -4.54
CA ASP A 510 50.28 6.00 -4.89
C ASP A 510 49.04 6.52 -5.59
N ALA A 511 48.21 5.63 -6.17
CA ALA A 511 46.91 5.95 -6.76
C ALA A 511 45.74 5.89 -5.79
N GLY A 512 46.00 5.56 -4.50
CA GLY A 512 44.94 5.44 -3.47
C GLY A 512 44.16 4.12 -3.53
N VAL A 513 44.64 3.14 -4.32
CA VAL A 513 44.00 1.83 -4.41
C VAL A 513 44.36 0.97 -3.19
N LEU A 514 43.38 0.31 -2.62
CA LEU A 514 43.58 -0.55 -1.45
C LEU A 514 44.32 -1.83 -1.82
N LYS A 515 45.54 -2.02 -1.26
CA LYS A 515 46.34 -3.23 -1.43
C LYS A 515 46.16 -4.25 -0.31
N GLY A 516 45.79 -3.78 0.87
CA GLY A 516 45.58 -4.62 2.04
C GLY A 516 45.28 -3.80 3.27
N VAL A 517 45.15 -4.46 4.40
CA VAL A 517 44.96 -3.85 5.72
C VAL A 517 45.94 -4.45 6.72
N ILE A 518 46.32 -3.68 7.73
CA ILE A 518 47.17 -4.15 8.84
C ILE A 518 46.25 -4.59 10.00
N ASP A 519 46.35 -5.85 10.38
CA ASP A 519 45.70 -6.36 11.59
C ASP A 519 46.65 -6.20 12.81
N ILE A 520 46.42 -5.16 13.60
CA ILE A 520 47.21 -4.85 14.75
C ILE A 520 47.21 -5.99 15.78
N THR A 521 46.13 -6.75 15.87
CA THR A 521 45.98 -7.87 16.80
C THR A 521 46.98 -8.98 16.48
N ARG A 522 47.16 -9.29 15.19
CA ARG A 522 48.13 -10.28 14.71
C ARG A 522 49.59 -9.81 14.86
N LEU A 523 49.83 -8.51 14.76
CA LEU A 523 51.16 -7.95 14.86
C LEU A 523 51.60 -7.73 16.30
N ARG A 524 50.72 -7.84 17.28
CA ARG A 524 50.96 -7.50 18.69
C ARG A 524 52.22 -8.15 19.29
N HIS A 525 52.56 -9.38 18.91
CA HIS A 525 53.73 -10.10 19.39
C HIS A 525 55.02 -9.70 18.67
N ILE A 526 54.95 -9.00 17.54
CA ILE A 526 56.09 -8.57 16.74
C ILE A 526 56.39 -7.08 16.99
N ILE A 527 55.38 -6.26 17.23
CA ILE A 527 55.51 -4.79 17.42
C ILE A 527 56.50 -4.43 18.54
N PHE A 528 56.60 -5.23 19.59
CA PHE A 528 57.49 -4.99 20.72
C PHE A 528 58.90 -5.50 20.52
N ARG A 529 59.23 -6.13 19.39
CA ARG A 529 60.58 -6.62 19.06
C ARG A 529 61.29 -5.63 18.14
N THR A 530 62.03 -4.68 18.75
CA THR A 530 62.74 -3.62 18.01
C THR A 530 63.82 -4.15 17.04
N GLU A 531 64.34 -5.34 17.27
CA GLU A 531 65.28 -6.03 16.41
C GLU A 531 64.73 -6.33 15.00
N LEU A 532 63.38 -6.47 14.86
CA LEU A 532 62.72 -6.81 13.64
C LEU A 532 62.33 -5.58 12.80
N TYR A 533 62.48 -4.36 13.31
CA TYR A 533 61.97 -3.13 12.69
C TYR A 533 62.57 -2.85 11.30
N ASN A 534 63.78 -3.26 11.03
CA ASN A 534 64.49 -3.05 9.76
C ASN A 534 64.41 -4.28 8.83
N HIS A 535 63.80 -5.40 9.28
CA HIS A 535 63.76 -6.65 8.52
C HIS A 535 62.47 -6.84 7.73
N PHE A 536 61.39 -6.17 8.13
CA PHE A 536 60.09 -6.34 7.47
C PHE A 536 59.60 -5.05 6.82
N LYS A 537 59.03 -5.19 5.60
CA LYS A 537 58.23 -4.15 4.96
C LYS A 537 56.75 -4.35 5.24
N VAL A 538 55.96 -3.28 5.12
CA VAL A 538 54.50 -3.28 5.30
C VAL A 538 53.84 -4.28 4.35
N SER A 539 54.33 -4.41 3.11
CA SER A 539 53.84 -5.39 2.13
C SER A 539 53.93 -6.86 2.58
N GLN A 540 54.82 -7.18 3.50
CA GLN A 540 54.97 -8.53 4.06
C GLN A 540 54.06 -8.78 5.29
N LEU A 541 53.59 -7.69 5.91
CA LEU A 541 52.81 -7.70 7.15
C LEU A 541 51.29 -7.46 6.92
N MET A 542 50.94 -6.89 5.76
CA MET A 542 49.56 -6.66 5.39
C MET A 542 48.81 -7.96 5.05
N ILE A 543 47.51 -7.95 5.27
CA ILE A 543 46.62 -9.02 4.86
C ILE A 543 45.55 -8.47 3.92
N GLN A 544 44.98 -9.35 3.10
CA GLN A 544 43.79 -8.98 2.34
C GLN A 544 42.61 -8.76 3.30
N PRO A 545 41.79 -7.72 3.09
CA PRO A 545 40.60 -7.53 3.89
C PRO A 545 39.65 -8.72 3.69
N SER A 546 38.97 -9.15 4.77
CA SER A 546 38.05 -10.28 4.75
C SER A 546 36.88 -10.08 3.78
N ALA A 547 36.48 -8.83 3.58
CA ALA A 547 35.55 -8.38 2.54
C ALA A 547 35.75 -6.88 2.27
N THR A 548 35.27 -6.41 1.13
CA THR A 548 35.17 -4.98 0.78
C THR A 548 33.72 -4.60 0.58
N LEU A 549 33.41 -3.32 0.85
CA LEU A 549 32.08 -2.73 0.66
C LEU A 549 32.12 -1.76 -0.52
N GLY A 550 31.13 -1.80 -1.39
CA GLY A 550 30.94 -0.81 -2.47
C GLY A 550 30.23 0.45 -1.94
N GLU A 551 30.44 1.61 -2.57
CA GLU A 551 29.87 2.90 -2.11
C GLU A 551 28.35 2.94 -2.00
N ASN A 552 27.63 2.11 -2.75
CA ASN A 552 26.15 2.12 -2.83
C ASN A 552 25.53 0.77 -2.44
N GLU A 553 26.23 -0.03 -1.66
CA GLU A 553 25.66 -1.29 -1.17
C GLU A 553 24.52 -1.04 -0.18
N ARG A 554 23.56 -1.96 -0.17
CA ARG A 554 22.43 -1.91 0.77
C ARG A 554 22.90 -2.37 2.16
N MET A 555 22.29 -1.81 3.21
CA MET A 555 22.68 -2.12 4.60
C MET A 555 22.45 -3.59 4.99
N ASP A 556 21.48 -4.26 4.38
CA ASP A 556 21.27 -5.70 4.58
C ASP A 556 22.44 -6.53 4.02
N GLU A 557 22.99 -6.16 2.85
CA GLU A 557 24.18 -6.79 2.25
C GLU A 557 25.45 -6.48 3.06
N VAL A 558 25.57 -5.23 3.56
CA VAL A 558 26.67 -4.81 4.41
C VAL A 558 26.70 -5.64 5.70
N MET A 559 25.53 -5.79 6.38
CA MET A 559 25.40 -6.61 7.58
C MET A 559 25.75 -8.07 7.33
N ASP A 560 25.29 -8.62 6.22
CA ASP A 560 25.57 -10.00 5.80
C ASP A 560 27.09 -10.25 5.63
N LYS A 561 27.83 -9.25 5.09
CA LYS A 561 29.29 -9.30 5.00
C LYS A 561 29.97 -9.24 6.38
N PHE A 562 29.48 -8.38 7.27
CA PHE A 562 29.99 -8.33 8.63
C PHE A 562 29.76 -9.64 9.41
N ASP A 563 28.59 -10.25 9.25
CA ASP A 563 28.25 -11.50 9.92
C ASP A 563 29.03 -12.70 9.37
N LYS A 564 29.25 -12.76 8.05
CA LYS A 564 30.06 -13.81 7.40
C LYS A 564 31.55 -13.71 7.72
N THR A 565 32.07 -12.51 7.91
CA THR A 565 33.52 -12.29 8.09
C THR A 565 33.94 -12.15 9.53
N ASP A 566 33.01 -11.89 10.43
CA ASP A 566 33.23 -11.50 11.84
C ASP A 566 34.24 -10.33 12.00
N ALA A 567 34.37 -9.51 10.97
CA ALA A 567 35.28 -8.37 10.98
C ALA A 567 34.76 -7.25 11.89
N ALA A 568 35.67 -6.54 12.57
CA ALA A 568 35.32 -5.36 13.36
C ALA A 568 35.12 -4.13 12.46
N GLN A 569 35.84 -4.08 11.33
CA GLN A 569 35.85 -2.97 10.39
C GLN A 569 36.02 -3.52 8.96
N LEU A 570 35.30 -2.95 7.98
CA LEU A 570 35.41 -3.30 6.57
C LEU A 570 35.67 -2.04 5.74
N PRO A 571 36.63 -2.09 4.79
CA PRO A 571 36.94 -0.98 3.89
C PRO A 571 35.84 -0.76 2.86
N VAL A 572 35.57 0.52 2.56
CA VAL A 572 34.66 0.96 1.50
C VAL A 572 35.49 1.40 0.30
N VAL A 573 35.25 0.80 -0.84
CA VAL A 573 35.99 1.07 -2.08
C VAL A 573 35.05 1.44 -3.23
N ASP A 574 35.54 2.23 -4.17
CA ASP A 574 34.84 2.49 -5.42
C ASP A 574 35.05 1.35 -6.44
N VAL A 575 34.45 1.50 -7.63
CA VAL A 575 34.53 0.51 -8.72
C VAL A 575 35.99 0.29 -9.23
N ASN A 576 36.91 1.21 -8.95
CA ASN A 576 38.30 1.14 -9.31
C ASN A 576 39.20 0.60 -8.17
N GLY A 577 38.59 0.24 -7.03
CA GLY A 577 39.31 -0.22 -5.83
C GLY A 577 39.95 0.90 -4.99
N VAL A 578 39.64 2.17 -5.27
CA VAL A 578 40.16 3.32 -4.49
C VAL A 578 39.38 3.39 -3.17
N LEU A 579 40.14 3.52 -2.07
CA LEU A 579 39.57 3.58 -0.71
C LEU A 579 38.79 4.90 -0.50
N LYS A 580 37.53 4.81 -0.04
CA LYS A 580 36.67 5.96 0.31
C LYS A 580 36.52 6.14 1.81
N GLY A 581 36.85 5.12 2.57
CA GLY A 581 36.74 5.09 4.01
C GLY A 581 36.56 3.67 4.52
N TYR A 582 36.05 3.54 5.72
CA TYR A 582 35.69 2.25 6.31
C TYR A 582 34.39 2.37 7.07
N ILE A 583 33.75 1.23 7.34
CA ILE A 583 32.61 1.15 8.25
C ILE A 583 33.01 0.24 9.42
N SER A 584 32.73 0.66 10.66
CA SER A 584 32.93 -0.15 11.84
C SER A 584 31.60 -0.77 12.32
N ARG A 585 31.67 -1.99 12.88
CA ARG A 585 30.53 -2.65 13.53
C ARG A 585 29.95 -1.80 14.66
N THR A 586 30.81 -1.08 15.38
CA THR A 586 30.42 -0.16 16.44
C THR A 586 29.57 0.99 15.91
N LYS A 587 29.99 1.59 14.78
CA LYS A 587 29.24 2.69 14.14
C LYS A 587 27.88 2.24 13.64
N ILE A 588 27.82 1.07 13.01
CA ILE A 588 26.53 0.45 12.59
C ILE A 588 25.63 0.30 13.82
N TYR A 589 26.17 -0.25 14.93
CA TYR A 589 25.39 -0.51 16.14
C TYR A 589 24.91 0.77 16.83
N GLU A 590 25.71 1.83 16.84
CA GLU A 590 25.30 3.15 17.35
C GLU A 590 24.15 3.75 16.56
N VAL A 591 24.27 3.76 15.21
CA VAL A 591 23.23 4.29 14.33
C VAL A 591 21.97 3.43 14.41
N TYR A 592 22.12 2.11 14.41
CA TYR A 592 21.04 1.15 14.59
C TYR A 592 20.29 1.39 15.90
N ARG A 593 21.01 1.48 17.06
CA ARG A 593 20.40 1.77 18.35
C ARG A 593 19.67 3.10 18.39
N LYS A 594 20.21 4.12 17.74
CA LYS A 594 19.56 5.42 17.65
C LYS A 594 18.25 5.33 16.86
N ILE A 595 18.27 4.67 15.71
CA ILE A 595 17.06 4.48 14.89
C ILE A 595 16.04 3.60 15.63
N VAL A 596 16.46 2.50 16.25
CA VAL A 596 15.58 1.63 17.05
C VAL A 596 15.04 2.37 18.27
N ALA A 597 15.84 3.21 18.94
CA ALA A 597 15.37 4.04 20.05
C ALA A 597 14.36 5.09 19.57
N ASP A 598 14.61 5.73 18.42
CA ASP A 598 13.69 6.67 17.79
C ASP A 598 12.39 5.95 17.37
N MET A 599 12.48 4.71 16.86
CA MET A 599 11.33 3.86 16.51
C MET A 599 10.61 3.29 17.74
N SER A 600 11.30 3.06 18.87
CA SER A 600 10.71 2.51 20.10
C SER A 600 10.25 3.60 21.07
N ALA A 601 10.78 4.80 20.98
CA ALA A 601 10.29 5.99 21.69
C ALA A 601 9.05 6.58 21.01
N GLU A 602 8.75 6.09 19.81
CA GLU A 602 7.53 6.28 19.04
C GLU A 602 6.48 5.22 19.36
#